data_e46100739c5306585c2291362ab91cbe
#
_entry.id   e46100739c5306585c2291362ab91cbe
#
_cell.length_a   1.000
_cell.length_b   1.000
_cell.length_c   1.000
_cell.angle_alpha   90.00
_cell.angle_beta   90.00
_cell.angle_gamma   90.00
#
_symmetry.space_group_name_H-M   'P 1'
#
loop_
_entity.id
_entity.type
_entity.pdbx_description
1 polymer ?
#
loop_
_entity_poly.entity_id
_entity_poly.type
_entity_poly.pdbx_seq_one_letter_code
_entity_poly.pdbx_strand_id
1 'polypeptide(L)'
;MILTVTMNPSIDISYPLETLHLDTVNRVDKVSKTAGGKGLNVTRVLAEIGDPVSATGLIGGSTGQFILDHLDQEIGKEFFKIQGETRNCIAILHEGQQTEILEKGPSVSEEEGQAFLDHYEALLPDVEVVAISGSLPAGLPVDYYVKLVERAKKAGKPVVLDCSGVSLEKALAAPIKPTVIKPN
;
A
#
# COMPACT_ATOMS: atom_id res chain seq x y z
N MET A 1 1.74 16.12 -10.46
CA MET A 1 2.34 15.04 -9.66
C MET A 1 1.29 13.97 -9.39
N ILE A 2 1.67 12.68 -9.40
CA ILE A 2 0.79 11.55 -9.05
C ILE A 2 0.95 11.22 -7.57
N LEU A 3 -0.16 11.05 -6.84
CA LEU A 3 -0.16 10.57 -5.46
C LEU A 3 -0.58 9.11 -5.41
N THR A 4 0.30 8.23 -4.97
CA THR A 4 -0.03 6.83 -4.72
C THR A 4 -0.38 6.61 -3.25
N VAL A 5 -1.44 5.84 -2.99
CA VAL A 5 -1.94 5.56 -1.64
C VAL A 5 -1.87 4.06 -1.36
N THR A 6 -1.10 3.68 -0.34
CA THR A 6 -0.95 2.30 0.13
C THR A 6 -1.33 2.21 1.60
N MET A 7 -2.58 1.81 1.89
CA MET A 7 -3.09 1.82 3.27
C MET A 7 -2.49 0.73 4.16
N ASN A 8 -2.01 -0.36 3.58
CA ASN A 8 -1.43 -1.50 4.30
C ASN A 8 -0.13 -1.97 3.64
N PRO A 9 0.92 -1.11 3.60
CA PRO A 9 2.21 -1.45 3.02
C PRO A 9 2.89 -2.58 3.77
N SER A 10 3.98 -3.11 3.21
CA SER A 10 4.75 -4.20 3.79
C SER A 10 6.24 -4.06 3.47
N ILE A 11 7.09 -4.79 4.19
CA ILE A 11 8.36 -5.22 3.64
C ILE A 11 8.09 -6.52 2.87
N ASP A 12 8.34 -6.52 1.58
CA ASP A 12 8.28 -7.73 0.77
C ASP A 12 9.63 -8.44 0.85
N ILE A 13 9.61 -9.64 1.43
CA ILE A 13 10.79 -10.47 1.70
C ILE A 13 10.75 -11.67 0.76
N SER A 14 11.80 -11.86 -0.03
CA SER A 14 11.92 -13.01 -0.93
C SER A 14 12.98 -13.99 -0.44
N TYR A 15 12.59 -15.25 -0.28
CA TYR A 15 13.42 -16.38 0.08
C TYR A 15 13.54 -17.36 -1.09
N PRO A 16 14.57 -17.25 -1.95
CA PRO A 16 14.80 -18.24 -2.99
C PRO A 16 15.36 -19.54 -2.41
N LEU A 17 14.69 -20.65 -2.70
CA LEU A 17 15.07 -22.00 -2.38
C LEU A 17 15.08 -22.85 -3.65
N GLU A 18 15.96 -23.83 -3.74
CA GLU A 18 15.90 -24.84 -4.78
C GLU A 18 14.66 -25.72 -4.59
N THR A 19 14.45 -26.21 -3.36
CA THR A 19 13.31 -27.01 -2.92
C THR A 19 12.83 -26.56 -1.55
N LEU A 20 11.52 -26.43 -1.37
CA LEU A 20 10.91 -26.17 -0.07
C LEU A 20 10.61 -27.50 0.65
N HIS A 21 11.32 -27.77 1.72
CA HIS A 21 11.09 -28.95 2.57
C HIS A 21 10.20 -28.59 3.76
N LEU A 22 9.09 -29.35 3.91
CA LEU A 22 8.20 -29.22 5.06
C LEU A 22 8.77 -29.98 6.28
N ASP A 23 8.38 -29.54 7.47
CA ASP A 23 8.75 -30.18 8.76
C ASP A 23 10.26 -30.29 9.00
N THR A 24 11.03 -29.38 8.42
CA THR A 24 12.49 -29.31 8.61
C THR A 24 13.03 -27.89 8.41
N VAL A 25 14.31 -27.71 8.64
CA VAL A 25 14.99 -26.42 8.46
C VAL A 25 15.32 -26.20 6.98
N ASN A 26 14.83 -25.11 6.43
CA ASN A 26 15.27 -24.58 5.14
C ASN A 26 16.24 -23.42 5.40
N ARG A 27 17.42 -23.43 4.76
CA ARG A 27 18.40 -22.35 4.84
C ARG A 27 18.40 -21.54 3.56
N VAL A 28 18.36 -20.21 3.69
CA VAL A 28 18.34 -19.28 2.59
C VAL A 28 19.64 -18.48 2.57
N ASP A 29 20.37 -18.55 1.48
CA ASP A 29 21.67 -17.85 1.33
C ASP A 29 21.50 -16.40 0.92
N LYS A 30 20.46 -16.10 0.12
CA LYS A 30 20.18 -14.74 -0.40
C LYS A 30 18.78 -14.32 0.02
N VAL A 31 18.69 -13.23 0.76
CA VAL A 31 17.41 -12.64 1.14
C VAL A 31 17.29 -11.29 0.46
N SER A 32 16.21 -11.06 -0.26
CA SER A 32 15.84 -9.75 -0.79
C SER A 32 14.75 -9.14 0.08
N LYS A 33 14.88 -7.85 0.40
CA LYS A 33 13.88 -7.08 1.12
C LYS A 33 13.61 -5.78 0.38
N THR A 34 12.36 -5.49 0.08
CA THR A 34 11.97 -4.26 -0.62
C THR A 34 10.76 -3.61 0.06
N ALA A 35 10.63 -2.29 -0.09
CA ALA A 35 9.40 -1.60 0.25
C ALA A 35 8.27 -2.13 -0.65
N GLY A 36 7.22 -2.68 -0.07
CA GLY A 36 6.20 -3.45 -0.75
C GLY A 36 4.77 -3.01 -0.48
N GLY A 37 3.85 -3.68 -1.17
CA GLY A 37 2.45 -3.36 -1.24
C GLY A 37 2.06 -2.81 -2.61
N LYS A 38 0.83 -3.09 -3.05
CA LYS A 38 0.38 -2.78 -4.43
C LYS A 38 0.61 -1.32 -4.84
N GLY A 39 0.28 -0.36 -3.96
CA GLY A 39 0.48 1.05 -4.27
C GLY A 39 1.96 1.43 -4.36
N LEU A 40 2.83 0.88 -3.52
CA LEU A 40 4.29 1.10 -3.60
C LEU A 40 4.90 0.46 -4.86
N ASN A 41 4.33 -0.63 -5.35
CA ASN A 41 4.74 -1.18 -6.65
C ASN A 41 4.39 -0.22 -7.80
N VAL A 42 3.21 0.42 -7.75
CA VAL A 42 2.84 1.48 -8.70
C VAL A 42 3.79 2.67 -8.57
N THR A 43 4.12 3.09 -7.34
CA THR A 43 5.07 4.19 -7.07
C THR A 43 6.41 3.95 -7.75
N ARG A 44 6.99 2.75 -7.58
CA ARG A 44 8.28 2.39 -8.21
C ARG A 44 8.23 2.47 -9.72
N VAL A 45 7.20 1.89 -10.33
CA VAL A 45 7.06 1.92 -11.80
C VAL A 45 6.95 3.35 -12.31
N LEU A 46 6.16 4.22 -11.64
CA LEU A 46 6.05 5.63 -12.01
C LEU A 46 7.39 6.36 -11.90
N ALA A 47 8.14 6.13 -10.83
CA ALA A 47 9.48 6.71 -10.66
C ALA A 47 10.46 6.20 -11.74
N GLU A 48 10.46 4.90 -12.05
CA GLU A 48 11.31 4.29 -13.08
C GLU A 48 11.06 4.87 -14.49
N ILE A 49 9.82 5.23 -14.81
CA ILE A 49 9.49 5.87 -16.11
C ILE A 49 9.65 7.40 -16.08
N GLY A 50 10.08 7.98 -14.94
CA GLY A 50 10.37 9.40 -14.80
C GLY A 50 9.16 10.29 -14.49
N ASP A 51 8.02 9.73 -14.10
CA ASP A 51 6.86 10.51 -13.69
C ASP A 51 7.02 11.04 -12.25
N PRO A 52 6.74 12.34 -12.00
CA PRO A 52 6.75 12.89 -10.65
C PRO A 52 5.72 12.20 -9.76
N VAL A 53 6.18 11.52 -8.71
CA VAL A 53 5.32 10.71 -7.83
C VAL A 53 5.62 10.97 -6.36
N SER A 54 4.56 11.01 -5.54
CA SER A 54 4.62 10.93 -4.09
C SER A 54 3.83 9.73 -3.59
N ALA A 55 4.36 9.08 -2.57
CA ALA A 55 3.72 7.94 -1.92
C ALA A 55 3.21 8.33 -0.55
N THR A 56 1.97 7.93 -0.23
CA THR A 56 1.37 8.08 1.09
C THR A 56 0.69 6.78 1.52
N GLY A 57 0.34 6.71 2.78
CA GLY A 57 -0.30 5.57 3.41
C GLY A 57 0.05 5.50 4.89
N LEU A 58 -0.23 4.38 5.52
CA LEU A 58 0.00 4.17 6.94
C LEU A 58 1.26 3.35 7.18
N ILE A 59 2.18 3.87 7.97
CA ILE A 59 3.40 3.15 8.38
C ILE A 59 3.61 3.27 9.88
N GLY A 60 4.28 2.28 10.47
CA GLY A 60 4.64 2.34 11.89
C GLY A 60 5.78 1.40 12.23
N GLY A 61 6.42 1.69 13.35
CA GLY A 61 7.53 0.92 13.88
C GLY A 61 8.79 0.92 13.02
N SER A 62 9.68 -0.02 13.31
CA SER A 62 10.95 -0.19 12.59
C SER A 62 10.76 -0.64 11.15
N THR A 63 9.73 -1.44 10.90
CA THR A 63 9.35 -1.92 9.56
C THR A 63 8.85 -0.77 8.69
N GLY A 64 8.07 0.14 9.27
CA GLY A 64 7.66 1.37 8.57
C GLY A 64 8.84 2.30 8.25
N GLN A 65 9.80 2.41 9.17
CA GLN A 65 11.02 3.17 8.92
C GLN A 65 11.87 2.55 7.79
N PHE A 66 11.95 1.21 7.75
CA PHE A 66 12.61 0.52 6.64
C PHE A 66 12.04 0.92 5.27
N ILE A 67 10.71 1.03 5.15
CA ILE A 67 10.07 1.47 3.90
C ILE A 67 10.56 2.87 3.51
N LEU A 68 10.59 3.82 4.44
CA LEU A 68 11.07 5.19 4.18
C LEU A 68 12.53 5.24 3.73
N ASP A 69 13.37 4.39 4.33
CA ASP A 69 14.81 4.35 4.05
C ASP A 69 15.13 3.69 2.69
N HIS A 70 14.24 2.80 2.21
CA HIS A 70 14.44 2.01 1.00
C HIS A 70 13.59 2.46 -0.21
N LEU A 71 12.79 3.50 -0.08
CA LEU A 71 12.22 4.19 -1.23
C LEU A 71 13.25 5.14 -1.84
N ASP A 72 13.26 5.24 -3.17
CA ASP A 72 14.16 6.11 -3.90
C ASP A 72 14.03 7.57 -3.43
N GLN A 73 15.14 8.33 -3.53
CA GLN A 73 15.19 9.71 -3.04
C GLN A 73 14.29 10.66 -3.83
N GLU A 74 14.02 10.34 -5.09
CA GLU A 74 13.18 11.13 -5.98
C GLU A 74 11.68 10.99 -5.70
N ILE A 75 11.28 9.96 -4.92
CA ILE A 75 9.90 9.75 -4.52
C ILE A 75 9.56 10.62 -3.32
N GLY A 76 8.50 11.42 -3.43
CA GLY A 76 7.92 12.12 -2.28
C GLY A 76 7.41 11.12 -1.23
N LYS A 77 7.81 11.28 0.04
CA LYS A 77 7.52 10.34 1.13
C LYS A 77 6.56 10.95 2.13
N GLU A 78 5.29 10.97 1.80
CA GLU A 78 4.21 11.65 2.55
C GLU A 78 3.42 10.67 3.43
N PHE A 79 4.11 9.75 4.12
CA PHE A 79 3.45 8.73 4.94
C PHE A 79 3.00 9.26 6.29
N PHE A 80 1.84 8.77 6.73
CA PHE A 80 1.32 9.01 8.07
C PHE A 80 1.78 7.90 9.04
N LYS A 81 2.34 8.32 10.19
CA LYS A 81 2.84 7.38 11.19
C LYS A 81 1.74 6.93 12.14
N ILE A 82 1.61 5.63 12.33
CA ILE A 82 0.69 4.98 13.28
C ILE A 82 1.46 4.26 14.38
N GLN A 83 0.76 3.89 15.46
CA GLN A 83 1.35 3.16 16.60
C GLN A 83 1.72 1.72 16.23
N GLY A 84 0.92 1.07 15.37
CA GLY A 84 1.13 -0.32 14.99
C GLY A 84 2.34 -0.53 14.09
N GLU A 85 3.01 -1.69 14.23
CA GLU A 85 4.15 -2.08 13.39
C GLU A 85 3.67 -2.42 11.98
N THR A 86 4.32 -1.87 10.96
CA THR A 86 4.08 -2.24 9.55
C THR A 86 4.42 -3.73 9.35
N ARG A 87 3.68 -4.42 8.50
CA ARG A 87 3.75 -5.87 8.28
C ARG A 87 4.89 -6.31 7.38
N ASN A 88 5.21 -7.60 7.45
CA ASN A 88 6.02 -8.29 6.45
C ASN A 88 5.13 -9.13 5.53
N CYS A 89 5.56 -9.29 4.29
CA CYS A 89 5.02 -10.24 3.33
C CYS A 89 6.16 -11.09 2.80
N ILE A 90 6.10 -12.40 3.02
CA ILE A 90 7.17 -13.33 2.67
C ILE A 90 6.76 -14.12 1.44
N ALA A 91 7.61 -14.12 0.42
CA ALA A 91 7.50 -14.96 -0.76
C ALA A 91 8.62 -16.01 -0.72
N ILE A 92 8.27 -17.28 -0.63
CA ILE A 92 9.19 -18.41 -0.77
C ILE A 92 9.15 -18.85 -2.22
N LEU A 93 10.24 -18.63 -2.94
CA LEU A 93 10.40 -19.05 -4.34
C LEU A 93 11.05 -20.42 -4.36
N HIS A 94 10.39 -21.42 -4.93
CA HIS A 94 10.87 -22.78 -4.94
C HIS A 94 10.35 -23.55 -6.16
N GLU A 95 11.16 -24.37 -6.80
CA GLU A 95 10.73 -25.30 -7.88
C GLU A 95 9.91 -24.60 -9.00
N GLY A 96 10.24 -23.33 -9.29
CA GLY A 96 9.47 -22.53 -10.26
C GLY A 96 8.08 -22.07 -9.78
N GLN A 97 7.79 -22.24 -8.48
CA GLN A 97 6.55 -21.84 -7.81
C GLN A 97 6.83 -20.73 -6.78
N GLN A 98 5.77 -20.15 -6.24
CA GLN A 98 5.82 -19.17 -5.17
C GLN A 98 4.80 -19.51 -4.09
N THR A 99 5.27 -19.64 -2.86
CA THR A 99 4.42 -19.77 -1.67
C THR A 99 4.51 -18.48 -0.87
N GLU A 100 3.38 -17.88 -0.55
CA GLU A 100 3.32 -16.60 0.18
C GLU A 100 2.83 -16.77 1.61
N ILE A 101 3.48 -16.06 2.53
CA ILE A 101 3.03 -15.88 3.92
C ILE A 101 2.84 -14.39 4.13
N LEU A 102 1.59 -13.96 4.20
CA LEU A 102 1.23 -12.55 4.29
C LEU A 102 0.70 -12.23 5.69
N GLU A 103 1.39 -11.38 6.41
CA GLU A 103 0.89 -10.85 7.67
C GLU A 103 -0.32 -9.93 7.41
N LYS A 104 -1.28 -9.91 8.34
CA LYS A 104 -2.49 -9.07 8.21
C LYS A 104 -2.16 -7.58 8.27
N GLY A 105 -1.08 -7.22 8.95
CA GLY A 105 -0.73 -5.84 9.25
C GLY A 105 -1.31 -5.34 10.58
N PRO A 106 -1.01 -4.10 10.94
CA PRO A 106 -1.44 -3.49 12.19
C PRO A 106 -2.95 -3.26 12.24
N SER A 107 -3.49 -3.14 13.46
CA SER A 107 -4.81 -2.56 13.67
C SER A 107 -4.66 -1.05 13.81
N VAL A 108 -5.46 -0.31 13.06
CA VAL A 108 -5.47 1.17 13.03
C VAL A 108 -6.65 1.65 13.86
N SER A 109 -6.44 2.59 14.76
CA SER A 109 -7.52 3.17 15.54
C SER A 109 -8.42 4.11 14.70
N GLU A 110 -9.60 4.42 15.22
CA GLU A 110 -10.51 5.37 14.57
C GLU A 110 -9.87 6.76 14.47
N GLU A 111 -9.15 7.18 15.52
CA GLU A 111 -8.45 8.46 15.59
C GLU A 111 -7.32 8.52 14.55
N GLU A 112 -6.52 7.46 14.41
CA GLU A 112 -5.46 7.37 13.39
C GLU A 112 -6.07 7.39 11.98
N GLY A 113 -7.19 6.67 11.79
CA GLY A 113 -7.92 6.70 10.54
C GLY A 113 -8.44 8.09 10.18
N GLN A 114 -9.01 8.82 11.13
CA GLN A 114 -9.47 10.18 10.88
C GLN A 114 -8.30 11.13 10.61
N ALA A 115 -7.24 11.06 11.41
CA ALA A 115 -6.05 11.88 11.23
C ALA A 115 -5.36 11.63 9.86
N PHE A 116 -5.37 10.38 9.38
CA PHE A 116 -4.91 10.10 8.01
C PHE A 116 -5.79 10.75 6.94
N LEU A 117 -7.11 10.78 7.10
CA LEU A 117 -7.99 11.46 6.15
C LEU A 117 -7.67 12.96 6.05
N ASP A 118 -7.37 13.60 7.17
CA ASP A 118 -7.01 15.03 7.23
C ASP A 118 -5.61 15.26 6.59
N HIS A 119 -4.65 14.40 6.88
CA HIS A 119 -3.34 14.38 6.24
C HIS A 119 -3.44 14.21 4.72
N TYR A 120 -4.22 13.22 4.27
CA TYR A 120 -4.45 12.97 2.84
C TYR A 120 -5.08 14.17 2.13
N GLU A 121 -6.08 14.82 2.75
CA GLU A 121 -6.73 15.99 2.19
C GLU A 121 -5.76 17.17 2.03
N ALA A 122 -4.83 17.34 2.97
CA ALA A 122 -3.79 18.37 2.89
C ALA A 122 -2.81 18.17 1.73
N LEU A 123 -2.63 16.94 1.23
CA LEU A 123 -1.76 16.63 0.09
C LEU A 123 -2.42 16.93 -1.27
N LEU A 124 -3.76 16.93 -1.35
CA LEU A 124 -4.49 16.99 -2.61
C LEU A 124 -4.24 18.25 -3.46
N PRO A 125 -3.97 19.45 -2.93
CA PRO A 125 -3.76 20.65 -3.75
C PRO A 125 -2.66 20.47 -4.81
N ASP A 126 -1.57 19.80 -4.48
CA ASP A 126 -0.40 19.63 -5.36
C ASP A 126 -0.46 18.36 -6.25
N VAL A 127 -1.59 17.64 -6.18
CA VAL A 127 -1.81 16.36 -6.87
C VAL A 127 -2.62 16.57 -8.14
N GLU A 128 -2.29 15.87 -9.21
CA GLU A 128 -3.05 15.82 -10.45
C GLU A 128 -3.93 14.56 -10.53
N VAL A 129 -3.40 13.43 -10.06
CA VAL A 129 -4.09 12.13 -10.08
C VAL A 129 -3.79 11.38 -8.78
N VAL A 130 -4.78 10.69 -8.23
CA VAL A 130 -4.63 9.79 -7.08
C VAL A 130 -4.77 8.35 -7.53
N ALA A 131 -3.80 7.50 -7.16
CA ALA A 131 -3.84 6.06 -7.37
C ALA A 131 -3.90 5.34 -6.01
N ILE A 132 -5.05 4.76 -5.68
CA ILE A 132 -5.27 4.01 -4.44
C ILE A 132 -5.19 2.52 -4.75
N SER A 133 -4.28 1.79 -4.10
CA SER A 133 -4.08 0.37 -4.41
C SER A 133 -3.81 -0.48 -3.17
N GLY A 134 -4.40 -1.67 -3.15
CA GLY A 134 -4.18 -2.70 -2.13
C GLY A 134 -5.33 -2.87 -1.14
N SER A 135 -5.04 -3.56 -0.04
CA SER A 135 -6.01 -3.86 1.02
C SER A 135 -6.03 -2.78 2.10
N LEU A 136 -7.12 -2.71 2.84
CA LEU A 136 -7.19 -1.94 4.08
C LEU A 136 -6.56 -2.73 5.24
N PRO A 137 -5.88 -2.07 6.18
CA PRO A 137 -5.49 -2.68 7.45
C PRO A 137 -6.71 -2.93 8.34
N ALA A 138 -6.55 -3.77 9.36
CA ALA A 138 -7.59 -3.97 10.38
C ALA A 138 -7.89 -2.65 11.13
N GLY A 139 -9.12 -2.53 11.66
CA GLY A 139 -9.57 -1.35 12.41
C GLY A 139 -10.20 -0.26 11.56
N LEU A 140 -9.83 -0.13 10.28
CA LEU A 140 -10.51 0.79 9.38
C LEU A 140 -11.82 0.17 8.85
N PRO A 141 -12.88 0.99 8.69
CA PRO A 141 -14.15 0.51 8.15
C PRO A 141 -14.00 0.11 6.68
N VAL A 142 -14.79 -0.87 6.24
CA VAL A 142 -14.75 -1.43 4.88
C VAL A 142 -15.04 -0.41 3.76
N ASP A 143 -15.70 0.69 4.09
CA ASP A 143 -16.00 1.82 3.21
C ASP A 143 -14.95 2.95 3.27
N TYR A 144 -13.80 2.71 3.89
CA TYR A 144 -12.78 3.73 4.06
C TYR A 144 -12.27 4.28 2.71
N TYR A 145 -12.16 3.44 1.68
CA TYR A 145 -11.81 3.90 0.34
C TYR A 145 -12.86 4.82 -0.28
N VAL A 146 -14.13 4.68 0.07
CA VAL A 146 -15.18 5.64 -0.34
C VAL A 146 -14.82 7.05 0.16
N LYS A 147 -14.40 7.16 1.43
CA LYS A 147 -14.02 8.45 2.02
C LYS A 147 -12.82 9.09 1.32
N LEU A 148 -11.80 8.30 0.94
CA LEU A 148 -10.66 8.80 0.17
C LEU A 148 -11.06 9.25 -1.23
N VAL A 149 -11.87 8.46 -1.94
CA VAL A 149 -12.40 8.80 -3.26
C VAL A 149 -13.21 10.09 -3.21
N GLU A 150 -14.09 10.22 -2.23
CA GLU A 150 -14.92 11.42 -2.07
C GLU A 150 -14.10 12.68 -1.85
N ARG A 151 -13.06 12.65 -1.00
CA ARG A 151 -12.18 13.79 -0.77
C ARG A 151 -11.43 14.20 -2.03
N ALA A 152 -10.81 13.23 -2.72
CA ALA A 152 -10.12 13.50 -3.97
C ALA A 152 -11.05 14.07 -5.04
N LYS A 153 -12.24 13.49 -5.21
CA LYS A 153 -13.23 13.97 -6.20
C LYS A 153 -13.78 15.36 -5.85
N LYS A 154 -14.00 15.68 -4.57
CA LYS A 154 -14.37 17.03 -4.12
C LYS A 154 -13.26 18.06 -4.40
N ALA A 155 -12.00 17.64 -4.31
CA ALA A 155 -10.84 18.45 -4.70
C ALA A 155 -10.62 18.49 -6.24
N GLY A 156 -11.50 17.91 -7.03
CA GLY A 156 -11.41 17.88 -8.50
C GLY A 156 -10.37 16.90 -9.04
N LYS A 157 -9.88 15.96 -8.23
CA LYS A 157 -8.81 15.03 -8.63
C LYS A 157 -9.38 13.72 -9.17
N PRO A 158 -8.93 13.23 -10.34
CA PRO A 158 -9.25 11.89 -10.82
C PRO A 158 -8.63 10.83 -9.90
N VAL A 159 -9.35 9.71 -9.73
CA VAL A 159 -8.95 8.61 -8.86
C VAL A 159 -8.94 7.29 -9.63
N VAL A 160 -7.81 6.59 -9.57
CA VAL A 160 -7.66 5.19 -9.98
C VAL A 160 -7.74 4.33 -8.72
N LEU A 161 -8.64 3.34 -8.67
CA LEU A 161 -8.82 2.46 -7.53
C LEU A 161 -8.56 0.99 -7.92
N ASP A 162 -7.52 0.40 -7.33
CA ASP A 162 -7.19 -1.03 -7.40
C ASP A 162 -7.41 -1.68 -6.02
N CYS A 163 -8.59 -2.17 -5.78
CA CYS A 163 -8.92 -2.94 -4.59
C CYS A 163 -9.88 -4.07 -4.94
N SER A 164 -10.21 -4.93 -3.99
CA SER A 164 -11.06 -6.10 -4.20
C SER A 164 -12.07 -6.30 -3.07
N GLY A 165 -12.98 -7.26 -3.27
CA GLY A 165 -13.96 -7.68 -2.26
C GLY A 165 -14.90 -6.56 -1.84
N VAL A 166 -15.29 -6.58 -0.57
CA VAL A 166 -16.30 -5.66 0.00
C VAL A 166 -15.91 -4.18 -0.16
N SER A 167 -14.62 -3.84 -0.07
CA SER A 167 -14.16 -2.45 -0.26
C SER A 167 -14.43 -1.94 -1.68
N LEU A 168 -14.24 -2.77 -2.70
CA LEU A 168 -14.57 -2.43 -4.08
C LEU A 168 -16.09 -2.30 -4.27
N GLU A 169 -16.87 -3.23 -3.73
CA GLU A 169 -18.34 -3.17 -3.77
C GLU A 169 -18.87 -1.87 -3.15
N LYS A 170 -18.35 -1.48 -1.99
CA LYS A 170 -18.70 -0.21 -1.34
C LYS A 170 -18.37 1.00 -2.19
N ALA A 171 -17.16 1.03 -2.79
CA ALA A 171 -16.74 2.11 -3.67
C ALA A 171 -17.63 2.22 -4.92
N LEU A 172 -18.05 1.09 -5.50
CA LEU A 172 -18.94 1.06 -6.66
C LEU A 172 -20.40 1.40 -6.32
N ALA A 173 -20.84 1.12 -5.10
CA ALA A 173 -22.19 1.48 -4.64
C ALA A 173 -22.31 2.95 -4.18
N ALA A 174 -21.19 3.61 -3.85
CA ALA A 174 -21.18 4.99 -3.37
C ALA A 174 -21.69 5.98 -4.43
N PRO A 175 -22.29 7.13 -4.05
CA PRO A 175 -22.72 8.16 -4.98
C PRO A 175 -21.56 8.75 -5.79
N ILE A 176 -20.41 9.00 -5.13
CA ILE A 176 -19.18 9.51 -5.75
C ILE A 176 -18.28 8.33 -6.06
N LYS A 177 -18.00 8.12 -7.33
CA LYS A 177 -17.26 6.95 -7.82
C LYS A 177 -15.82 7.30 -8.21
N PRO A 178 -14.87 6.36 -8.12
CA PRO A 178 -13.54 6.53 -8.72
C PRO A 178 -13.66 6.78 -10.23
N THR A 179 -12.67 7.41 -10.82
CA THR A 179 -12.59 7.69 -12.25
C THR A 179 -12.32 6.43 -13.05
N VAL A 180 -11.42 5.60 -12.52
CA VAL A 180 -11.02 4.31 -13.10
C VAL A 180 -10.98 3.26 -11.99
N ILE A 181 -11.39 2.04 -12.30
CA ILE A 181 -11.23 0.87 -11.44
C ILE A 181 -10.39 -0.18 -12.15
N LYS A 182 -9.58 -0.88 -11.38
CA LYS A 182 -8.86 -2.10 -11.82
C LYS A 182 -9.29 -3.24 -10.90
N PRO A 183 -10.27 -4.06 -11.31
CA PRO A 183 -10.60 -5.28 -10.58
C PRO A 183 -9.47 -6.31 -10.74
N ASN A 184 -9.33 -7.17 -9.73
CA ASN A 184 -8.41 -8.32 -9.80
C ASN A 184 -9.02 -9.46 -10.60
#